data_3db84e3756b40c89c791cab5056476c2
#
_entry.id   3db84e3756b40c89c791cab5056476c2
#
_cell.length_a   1.000
_cell.length_b   1.000
_cell.length_c   1.000
_cell.angle_alpha   90.00
_cell.angle_beta   90.00
_cell.angle_gamma   90.00
#
_symmetry.space_group_name_H-M   'P 1'
#
loop_
_entity.id
_entity.type
_entity.pdbx_description
1 polymer ?
#
loop_
_entity_poly.entity_id
_entity_poly.type
_entity_poly.pdbx_seq_one_letter_code
_entity_poly.pdbx_strand_id
1 'polypeptide(L)'
;MEQSPTSNHRWSGSRVGITGARGTLGQALASRFQQAGAEVTGFTHGDPPSGTDSPVEHWVSWSCGQEEALLPHLRNLDVLVLNHGINPQGDQRPGTMSKALEVNALSSWRMLKCCERLCRERATQSLEVWVNTSEAEIQPAVSPAYELSKRLLGQLVSMRGA
;
A
#
# COMPACT_ATOMS: atom_id res chain seq x y z
N MET A 1 -35.00 5.28 19.35
CA MET A 1 -33.79 6.10 19.14
C MET A 1 -33.10 5.58 17.91
N GLU A 2 -33.41 6.15 16.77
CA GLU A 2 -32.81 5.82 15.46
C GLU A 2 -31.44 6.48 15.42
N GLN A 3 -30.39 5.66 15.37
CA GLN A 3 -29.05 6.16 15.06
C GLN A 3 -29.04 6.56 13.58
N SER A 4 -29.06 7.85 13.32
CA SER A 4 -28.84 8.40 12.00
C SER A 4 -27.51 7.84 11.43
N PRO A 5 -27.48 7.32 10.20
CA PRO A 5 -26.23 6.93 9.57
C PRO A 5 -25.41 8.21 9.36
N THR A 6 -24.31 8.35 10.08
CA THR A 6 -23.27 9.33 9.74
C THR A 6 -22.77 8.98 8.35
N SER A 7 -23.28 9.67 7.35
CA SER A 7 -22.88 9.50 5.97
C SER A 7 -21.38 9.77 5.85
N ASN A 8 -20.64 8.74 5.50
CA ASN A 8 -19.18 8.77 5.30
C ASN A 8 -18.86 9.48 3.97
N HIS A 9 -19.28 10.75 3.84
CA HIS A 9 -19.10 11.54 2.61
C HIS A 9 -17.64 11.84 2.27
N ARG A 10 -16.70 11.60 3.21
CA ARG A 10 -15.29 11.92 3.01
C ARG A 10 -14.67 11.21 1.80
N TRP A 11 -15.07 9.99 1.52
CA TRP A 11 -14.46 9.15 0.47
C TRP A 11 -15.30 9.03 -0.79
N SER A 12 -16.50 9.62 -0.81
CA SER A 12 -17.37 9.57 -1.98
C SER A 12 -16.72 10.21 -3.20
N GLY A 13 -16.55 9.43 -4.27
CA GLY A 13 -15.87 9.86 -5.49
C GLY A 13 -14.34 9.98 -5.38
N SER A 14 -13.73 9.61 -4.23
CA SER A 14 -12.27 9.57 -4.10
C SER A 14 -11.69 8.36 -4.83
N ARG A 15 -10.54 8.52 -5.45
CA ARG A 15 -9.79 7.45 -6.14
C ARG A 15 -8.70 6.94 -5.21
N VAL A 16 -8.84 5.70 -4.78
CA VAL A 16 -7.97 5.08 -3.78
C VAL A 16 -7.17 3.94 -4.40
N GLY A 17 -5.85 4.01 -4.32
CA GLY A 17 -4.95 2.94 -4.71
C GLY A 17 -4.51 2.11 -3.50
N ILE A 18 -4.49 0.79 -3.61
CA ILE A 18 -4.05 -0.10 -2.52
C ILE A 18 -3.04 -1.09 -3.06
N THR A 19 -1.79 -1.03 -2.58
CA THR A 19 -0.80 -2.07 -2.88
C THR A 19 -1.02 -3.29 -2.00
N GLY A 20 -0.73 -4.49 -2.51
CA GLY A 20 -1.05 -5.72 -1.78
C GLY A 20 -2.56 -5.95 -1.61
N ALA A 21 -3.38 -5.45 -2.53
CA ALA A 21 -4.84 -5.50 -2.47
C ALA A 21 -5.41 -6.93 -2.46
N ARG A 22 -4.66 -7.95 -2.89
CA ARG A 22 -5.07 -9.37 -2.83
C ARG A 22 -4.97 -9.97 -1.43
N GLY A 23 -4.17 -9.37 -0.53
CA GLY A 23 -4.01 -9.85 0.84
C GLY A 23 -5.25 -9.57 1.71
N THR A 24 -5.34 -10.28 2.84
CA THR A 24 -6.49 -10.15 3.76
C THR A 24 -6.78 -8.71 4.17
N LEU A 25 -5.75 -7.98 4.59
CA LEU A 25 -5.92 -6.57 4.98
C LEU A 25 -6.24 -5.69 3.76
N GLY A 26 -5.60 -5.96 2.60
CA GLY A 26 -5.87 -5.22 1.37
C GLY A 26 -7.32 -5.35 0.91
N GLN A 27 -7.90 -6.55 0.97
CA GLN A 27 -9.31 -6.80 0.66
C GLN A 27 -10.25 -6.11 1.66
N ALA A 28 -9.93 -6.15 2.94
CA ALA A 28 -10.72 -5.47 3.97
C ALA A 28 -10.72 -3.94 3.78
N LEU A 29 -9.56 -3.36 3.47
CA LEU A 29 -9.45 -1.94 3.16
C LEU A 29 -10.22 -1.57 1.89
N ALA A 30 -10.06 -2.35 0.81
CA ALA A 30 -10.78 -2.14 -0.44
C ALA A 30 -12.30 -2.15 -0.22
N SER A 31 -12.82 -3.15 0.51
CA SER A 31 -14.25 -3.22 0.85
C SER A 31 -14.73 -1.99 1.63
N ARG A 32 -13.94 -1.51 2.58
CA ARG A 32 -14.31 -0.32 3.38
C ARG A 32 -14.32 0.95 2.55
N PHE A 33 -13.33 1.14 1.68
CA PHE A 33 -13.30 2.30 0.79
C PHE A 33 -14.44 2.26 -0.23
N GLN A 34 -14.71 1.11 -0.83
CA GLN A 34 -15.83 0.94 -1.76
C GLN A 34 -17.18 1.23 -1.07
N GLN A 35 -17.41 0.70 0.14
CA GLN A 35 -18.62 0.98 0.93
C GLN A 35 -18.77 2.46 1.28
N ALA A 36 -17.67 3.18 1.37
CA ALA A 36 -17.64 4.62 1.60
C ALA A 36 -17.77 5.45 0.32
N GLY A 37 -17.95 4.80 -0.84
CA GLY A 37 -18.18 5.44 -2.14
C GLY A 37 -16.92 5.84 -2.89
N ALA A 38 -15.76 5.27 -2.53
CA ALA A 38 -14.52 5.46 -3.27
C ALA A 38 -14.40 4.48 -4.44
N GLU A 39 -13.72 4.90 -5.50
CA GLU A 39 -13.26 4.07 -6.60
C GLU A 39 -11.91 3.44 -6.22
N VAL A 40 -11.81 2.10 -6.21
CA VAL A 40 -10.64 1.40 -5.70
C VAL A 40 -9.83 0.77 -6.82
N THR A 41 -8.54 1.15 -6.91
CA THR A 41 -7.53 0.49 -7.74
C THR A 41 -6.64 -0.41 -6.90
N GLY A 42 -6.58 -1.69 -7.20
CA GLY A 42 -5.72 -2.67 -6.55
C GLY A 42 -4.42 -2.87 -7.32
N PHE A 43 -3.29 -2.71 -6.65
CA PHE A 43 -1.98 -3.05 -7.20
C PHE A 43 -1.54 -4.41 -6.66
N THR A 44 -1.17 -5.33 -7.56
CA THR A 44 -0.84 -6.71 -7.22
C THR A 44 0.43 -7.19 -7.92
N HIS A 45 1.13 -8.15 -7.29
CA HIS A 45 2.17 -8.94 -7.94
C HIS A 45 1.52 -10.15 -8.62
N GLY A 46 1.80 -10.34 -9.90
CA GLY A 46 1.21 -11.40 -10.71
C GLY A 46 -0.19 -11.05 -11.22
N ASP A 47 -0.90 -12.05 -11.70
CA ASP A 47 -2.18 -11.86 -12.39
C ASP A 47 -3.27 -11.34 -11.45
N PRO A 48 -4.13 -10.44 -11.93
CA PRO A 48 -5.31 -10.03 -11.21
C PRO A 48 -6.21 -11.21 -10.87
N PRO A 49 -6.98 -11.16 -9.75
CA PRO A 49 -7.95 -12.19 -9.46
C PRO A 49 -8.98 -12.30 -10.58
N SER A 50 -9.30 -13.53 -10.98
CA SER A 50 -10.42 -13.79 -11.87
C SER A 50 -11.71 -13.88 -11.04
N GLY A 51 -12.60 -12.91 -11.17
CA GLY A 51 -13.89 -12.91 -10.47
C GLY A 51 -14.56 -11.54 -10.50
N THR A 52 -15.90 -11.53 -10.49
CA THR A 52 -16.71 -10.31 -10.55
C THR A 52 -17.01 -9.73 -9.17
N ASP A 53 -16.87 -10.51 -8.08
CA ASP A 53 -17.16 -10.10 -6.70
C ASP A 53 -15.92 -9.56 -5.99
N SER A 54 -15.32 -8.52 -6.55
CA SER A 54 -14.16 -7.86 -5.94
C SER A 54 -14.52 -6.44 -5.52
N PRO A 55 -14.13 -5.98 -4.31
CA PRO A 55 -14.26 -4.58 -3.93
C PRO A 55 -13.26 -3.67 -4.67
N VAL A 56 -12.45 -4.24 -5.56
CA VAL A 56 -11.48 -3.53 -6.39
C VAL A 56 -12.02 -3.46 -7.81
N GLU A 57 -12.19 -2.26 -8.31
CA GLU A 57 -12.74 -1.99 -9.65
C GLU A 57 -11.69 -2.15 -10.75
N HIS A 58 -10.48 -1.71 -10.46
CA HIS A 58 -9.35 -1.77 -11.40
C HIS A 58 -8.16 -2.48 -10.80
N TRP A 59 -7.60 -3.43 -11.55
CA TRP A 59 -6.40 -4.14 -11.13
C TRP A 59 -5.19 -3.74 -12.00
N VAL A 60 -4.06 -3.51 -11.33
CA VAL A 60 -2.79 -3.20 -11.98
C VAL A 60 -1.73 -4.16 -11.48
N SER A 61 -1.13 -4.92 -12.40
CA SER A 61 0.02 -5.78 -12.10
C SER A 61 1.31 -4.99 -12.11
N TRP A 62 2.22 -5.32 -11.17
CA TRP A 62 3.53 -4.70 -11.08
C TRP A 62 4.53 -5.61 -10.36
N SER A 63 5.80 -5.26 -10.37
CA SER A 63 6.84 -5.97 -9.63
C SER A 63 7.72 -4.98 -8.86
N CYS A 64 8.22 -5.39 -7.69
CA CYS A 64 9.21 -4.61 -6.95
C CYS A 64 10.43 -4.34 -7.85
N GLY A 65 10.94 -3.11 -7.81
CA GLY A 65 11.96 -2.60 -8.73
C GLY A 65 11.40 -1.89 -9.97
N GLN A 66 10.12 -1.98 -10.23
CA GLN A 66 9.44 -1.36 -11.39
C GLN A 66 8.37 -0.34 -10.96
N GLU A 67 8.55 0.30 -9.82
CA GLU A 67 7.56 1.23 -9.24
C GLU A 67 7.28 2.43 -10.17
N GLU A 68 8.24 2.85 -10.98
CA GLU A 68 8.05 3.93 -11.95
C GLU A 68 7.03 3.61 -13.04
N ALA A 69 6.86 2.34 -13.38
CA ALA A 69 5.84 1.91 -14.33
C ALA A 69 4.40 2.21 -13.84
N LEU A 70 4.24 2.41 -12.52
CA LEU A 70 2.95 2.75 -11.92
C LEU A 70 2.59 4.24 -12.00
N LEU A 71 3.50 5.13 -12.36
CA LEU A 71 3.25 6.57 -12.39
C LEU A 71 1.98 6.99 -13.14
N PRO A 72 1.63 6.41 -14.31
CA PRO A 72 0.37 6.75 -14.99
C PRO A 72 -0.87 6.45 -14.14
N HIS A 73 -0.83 5.37 -13.36
CA HIS A 73 -1.93 4.97 -12.50
C HIS A 73 -1.98 5.79 -11.20
N LEU A 74 -0.82 6.11 -10.62
CA LEU A 74 -0.72 6.92 -9.41
C LEU A 74 -1.13 8.38 -9.64
N ARG A 75 -0.95 8.88 -10.86
CA ARG A 75 -1.22 10.28 -11.23
C ARG A 75 -2.66 10.71 -10.94
N ASN A 76 -3.60 9.81 -10.98
CA ASN A 76 -5.02 10.12 -10.80
C ASN A 76 -5.56 9.76 -9.42
N LEU A 77 -4.74 9.26 -8.51
CA LEU A 77 -5.19 8.90 -7.17
C LEU A 77 -5.28 10.11 -6.25
N ASP A 78 -6.22 10.06 -5.33
CA ASP A 78 -6.37 10.98 -4.21
C ASP A 78 -5.69 10.41 -2.95
N VAL A 79 -5.75 9.06 -2.79
CA VAL A 79 -5.09 8.34 -1.70
C VAL A 79 -4.36 7.12 -2.24
N LEU A 80 -3.16 6.86 -1.73
CA LEU A 80 -2.42 5.62 -1.94
C LEU A 80 -2.13 4.94 -0.61
N VAL A 81 -2.55 3.68 -0.47
CA VAL A 81 -2.24 2.84 0.68
C VAL A 81 -1.13 1.86 0.33
N LEU A 82 0.05 2.04 0.92
CA LEU A 82 1.19 1.13 0.81
C LEU A 82 1.01 0.00 1.83
N ASN A 83 0.41 -1.11 1.38
CA ASN A 83 0.05 -2.26 2.22
C ASN A 83 0.74 -3.57 1.79
N HIS A 84 1.52 -3.55 0.69
CA HIS A 84 2.23 -4.75 0.26
C HIS A 84 3.34 -5.12 1.24
N GLY A 85 3.57 -6.41 1.38
CA GLY A 85 4.61 -6.93 2.25
C GLY A 85 4.59 -8.45 2.32
N ILE A 86 5.68 -9.02 2.80
CA ILE A 86 5.82 -10.44 3.07
C ILE A 86 6.28 -10.65 4.51
N ASN A 87 5.78 -11.70 5.15
CA ASN A 87 6.33 -12.20 6.40
C ASN A 87 6.88 -13.61 6.13
N PRO A 88 8.21 -13.75 6.02
CA PRO A 88 8.81 -15.04 5.74
C PRO A 88 8.76 -16.02 6.92
N GLN A 89 8.22 -15.60 8.06
CA GLN A 89 8.13 -16.38 9.30
C GLN A 89 9.51 -16.95 9.70
N GLY A 90 9.66 -18.25 9.82
CA GLY A 90 10.92 -18.93 10.17
C GLY A 90 11.82 -19.30 8.98
N ASP A 91 11.53 -18.80 7.79
CA ASP A 91 12.34 -19.12 6.61
C ASP A 91 13.74 -18.50 6.71
N GLN A 92 14.77 -19.36 6.77
CA GLN A 92 16.18 -18.98 6.87
C GLN A 92 16.96 -19.25 5.59
N ARG A 93 16.29 -19.52 4.48
CA ARG A 93 16.96 -19.76 3.19
C ARG A 93 17.78 -18.55 2.76
N PRO A 94 18.91 -18.78 2.03
CA PRO A 94 19.64 -17.67 1.42
C PRO A 94 18.72 -16.79 0.58
N GLY A 95 18.85 -15.47 0.72
CA GLY A 95 18.03 -14.50 0.01
C GLY A 95 16.73 -14.08 0.71
N THR A 96 16.26 -14.80 1.74
CA THR A 96 15.05 -14.45 2.48
C THR A 96 15.13 -13.03 3.07
N MET A 97 16.27 -12.68 3.67
CA MET A 97 16.51 -11.34 4.21
C MET A 97 16.44 -10.28 3.11
N SER A 98 17.16 -10.49 2.01
CA SER A 98 17.17 -9.55 0.88
C SER A 98 15.79 -9.36 0.28
N LYS A 99 15.02 -10.45 0.15
CA LYS A 99 13.65 -10.40 -0.35
C LYS A 99 12.73 -9.64 0.60
N ALA A 100 12.85 -9.84 1.90
CA ALA A 100 12.04 -9.12 2.88
C ALA A 100 12.37 -7.62 2.88
N LEU A 101 13.64 -7.25 2.84
CA LEU A 101 14.07 -5.85 2.73
C LEU A 101 13.55 -5.21 1.43
N GLU A 102 13.69 -5.92 0.31
CA GLU A 102 13.23 -5.44 -1.00
C GLU A 102 11.73 -5.18 -1.01
N VAL A 103 10.92 -6.17 -0.61
CA VAL A 103 9.45 -6.06 -0.70
C VAL A 103 8.89 -5.12 0.36
N ASN A 104 9.32 -5.24 1.62
CA ASN A 104 8.68 -4.52 2.73
C ASN A 104 9.17 -3.07 2.87
N ALA A 105 10.42 -2.78 2.48
CA ALA A 105 11.03 -1.48 2.72
C ALA A 105 11.42 -0.74 1.44
N LEU A 106 12.28 -1.34 0.61
CA LEU A 106 12.87 -0.62 -0.54
C LEU A 106 11.84 -0.34 -1.64
N SER A 107 10.92 -1.27 -1.90
CA SER A 107 9.82 -1.06 -2.83
C SER A 107 8.90 0.08 -2.34
N SER A 108 8.51 0.05 -1.07
CA SER A 108 7.72 1.15 -0.47
C SER A 108 8.45 2.49 -0.54
N TRP A 109 9.76 2.50 -0.30
CA TRP A 109 10.59 3.69 -0.44
C TRP A 109 10.57 4.26 -1.87
N ARG A 110 10.77 3.40 -2.89
CA ARG A 110 10.70 3.83 -4.30
C ARG A 110 9.31 4.35 -4.67
N MET A 111 8.26 3.70 -4.17
CA MET A 111 6.89 4.16 -4.37
C MET A 111 6.67 5.56 -3.77
N LEU A 112 7.16 5.81 -2.56
CA LEU A 112 7.13 7.13 -1.94
C LEU A 112 7.87 8.17 -2.79
N LYS A 113 9.03 7.81 -3.38
CA LYS A 113 9.75 8.70 -4.31
C LYS A 113 8.94 9.02 -5.57
N CYS A 114 8.22 8.04 -6.12
CA CYS A 114 7.28 8.28 -7.22
C CYS A 114 6.18 9.27 -6.82
N CYS A 115 5.60 9.09 -5.62
CA CYS A 115 4.57 10.00 -5.11
C CYS A 115 5.11 11.42 -4.90
N GLU A 116 6.29 11.60 -4.34
CA GLU A 116 6.93 12.91 -4.19
C GLU A 116 7.15 13.62 -5.53
N ARG A 117 7.59 12.87 -6.55
CA ARG A 117 7.74 13.41 -7.90
C ARG A 117 6.40 13.89 -8.45
N LEU A 118 5.35 13.08 -8.33
CA LEU A 118 4.01 13.44 -8.77
C LEU A 118 3.46 14.66 -8.02
N CYS A 119 3.67 14.76 -6.71
CA CYS A 119 3.23 15.92 -5.94
C CYS A 119 3.93 17.21 -6.36
N ARG A 120 5.21 17.13 -6.75
CA ARG A 120 5.93 18.30 -7.30
C ARG A 120 5.44 18.71 -8.69
N GLU A 121 5.02 17.74 -9.51
CA GLU A 121 4.47 17.98 -10.85
C GLU A 121 3.03 18.51 -10.82
N ARG A 122 2.28 18.23 -9.75
CA ARG A 122 0.89 18.65 -9.58
C ARG A 122 0.82 19.95 -8.79
N ALA A 123 0.43 21.02 -9.46
CA ALA A 123 0.33 22.34 -8.81
C ALA A 123 -0.85 22.46 -7.82
N THR A 124 -1.88 21.62 -7.91
CA THR A 124 -3.17 21.84 -7.22
C THR A 124 -3.77 20.62 -6.53
N GLN A 125 -3.27 19.41 -6.77
CA GLN A 125 -3.84 18.19 -6.20
C GLN A 125 -2.81 17.45 -5.33
N SER A 126 -3.07 17.32 -4.03
CA SER A 126 -2.26 16.50 -3.12
C SER A 126 -2.63 15.03 -3.27
N LEU A 127 -1.61 14.16 -3.23
CA LEU A 127 -1.77 12.72 -3.06
C LEU A 127 -1.50 12.39 -1.59
N GLU A 128 -2.51 11.91 -0.88
CA GLU A 128 -2.36 11.41 0.48
C GLU A 128 -1.76 9.99 0.44
N VAL A 129 -0.70 9.71 1.20
CA VAL A 129 -0.06 8.40 1.21
C VAL A 129 -0.08 7.81 2.62
N TRP A 130 -0.69 6.64 2.75
CA TRP A 130 -0.71 5.86 3.98
C TRP A 130 0.25 4.70 3.88
N VAL A 131 1.07 4.51 4.90
CA VAL A 131 2.04 3.41 4.95
C VAL A 131 1.67 2.45 6.06
N ASN A 132 1.38 1.21 5.70
CA ASN A 132 1.11 0.15 6.66
C ASN A 132 2.43 -0.40 7.22
N THR A 133 2.75 -0.02 8.44
CA THR A 133 3.89 -0.53 9.20
C THR A 133 3.52 -1.79 10.00
N SER A 134 4.17 -2.07 11.11
CA SER A 134 3.90 -3.24 11.95
C SER A 134 4.41 -2.97 13.36
N GLU A 135 3.87 -3.68 14.35
CA GLU A 135 4.48 -3.74 15.70
C GLU A 135 5.93 -4.20 15.66
N ALA A 136 6.32 -4.99 14.67
CA ALA A 136 7.71 -5.43 14.43
C ALA A 136 8.67 -4.24 14.18
N GLU A 137 8.17 -3.04 13.96
CA GLU A 137 8.97 -1.81 13.91
C GLU A 137 9.59 -1.49 15.28
N ILE A 138 8.86 -1.75 16.36
CA ILE A 138 9.24 -1.37 17.73
C ILE A 138 9.41 -2.55 18.67
N GLN A 139 8.86 -3.72 18.35
CA GLN A 139 8.94 -4.93 19.16
C GLN A 139 9.67 -6.06 18.41
N PRO A 140 10.35 -6.98 19.12
CA PRO A 140 10.94 -8.16 18.51
C PRO A 140 9.87 -9.01 17.81
N ALA A 141 10.20 -9.50 16.62
CA ALA A 141 9.37 -10.43 15.86
C ALA A 141 10.04 -11.82 15.77
N VAL A 142 9.23 -12.86 15.55
CA VAL A 142 9.74 -14.23 15.38
C VAL A 142 10.66 -14.35 14.15
N SER A 143 10.41 -13.56 13.13
CA SER A 143 11.21 -13.51 11.90
C SER A 143 12.15 -12.30 11.90
N PRO A 144 13.48 -12.49 12.03
CA PRO A 144 14.44 -11.39 11.94
C PRO A 144 14.35 -10.62 10.61
N ALA A 145 14.09 -11.33 9.51
CA ALA A 145 13.94 -10.70 8.21
C ALA A 145 12.71 -9.79 8.14
N TYR A 146 11.61 -10.20 8.76
CA TYR A 146 10.41 -9.36 8.86
C TYR A 146 10.66 -8.15 9.76
N GLU A 147 11.22 -8.38 10.96
CA GLU A 147 11.52 -7.32 11.92
C GLU A 147 12.42 -6.25 11.31
N LEU A 148 13.57 -6.63 10.77
CA LEU A 148 14.53 -5.67 10.20
C LEU A 148 13.92 -4.90 9.01
N SER A 149 13.14 -5.58 8.17
CA SER A 149 12.51 -4.91 7.03
C SER A 149 11.44 -3.90 7.47
N LYS A 150 10.67 -4.20 8.52
CA LYS A 150 9.65 -3.26 9.05
C LYS A 150 10.30 -2.11 9.84
N ARG A 151 11.38 -2.36 10.59
CA ARG A 151 12.17 -1.29 11.23
C ARG A 151 12.77 -0.34 10.19
N LEU A 152 13.32 -0.88 9.10
CA LEU A 152 13.83 -0.06 8.01
C LEU A 152 12.73 0.78 7.38
N LEU A 153 11.55 0.19 7.10
CA LEU A 153 10.42 0.94 6.57
C LEU A 153 10.01 2.10 7.48
N GLY A 154 9.87 1.84 8.79
CA GLY A 154 9.52 2.88 9.76
C GLY A 154 10.53 4.03 9.79
N GLN A 155 11.83 3.72 9.76
CA GLN A 155 12.88 4.73 9.67
C GLN A 155 12.78 5.56 8.38
N LEU A 156 12.61 4.90 7.23
CA LEU A 156 12.48 5.56 5.94
C LEU A 156 11.26 6.50 5.88
N VAL A 157 10.17 6.14 6.53
CA VAL A 157 8.96 6.97 6.63
C VAL A 157 9.21 8.16 7.57
N SER A 158 9.79 7.89 8.76
CA SER A 158 10.06 8.93 9.77
C SER A 158 11.00 10.04 9.27
N MET A 159 11.98 9.69 8.46
CA MET A 159 12.93 10.64 7.85
C MET A 159 12.28 11.63 6.88
N ARG A 160 11.01 11.43 6.50
CA ARG A 160 10.27 12.30 5.57
C ARG A 160 9.42 13.35 6.26
N GLY A 161 9.14 13.15 7.54
CA GLY A 161 8.36 14.10 8.34
C GLY A 161 9.20 15.18 9.02
N ALA A 162 10.50 15.23 8.74
CA ALA A 162 11.43 16.21 9.32
C ALA A 162 11.70 17.38 8.38
#